data_15fee26b980f4920f32a78f87a26e130
#
_entry.id   15fee26b980f4920f32a78f87a26e130
#
_cell.length_a   1.000
_cell.length_b   1.000
_cell.length_c   1.000
_cell.angle_alpha   90.00
_cell.angle_beta   90.00
_cell.angle_gamma   90.00
#
_symmetry.space_group_name_H-M   'P 1'
#
loop_
_entity.id
_entity.type
_entity.pdbx_description
1 polymer ?
#
loop_
_entity_poly.entity_id
_entity_poly.type
_entity_poly.pdbx_seq_one_letter_code
_entity_poly.pdbx_strand_id
1 'polypeptide(L)'
;MERRQEQGRCPGDVNLETVRPWTLWQTEVERRIGAQCARRAIRWRAWASIRGWLSPVERKNGWQLAAVNGETTPYGVQHVLGRALWDADALRDAGRPYVVEHLGAPEAVRVVDETGFRKKGQQSAGVARP
;
A
#
# COMPACT_ATOMS: atom_id res chain seq x y z
N MET A 1 31.49 4.67 41.48
CA MET A 1 30.91 5.61 40.49
C MET A 1 31.08 4.97 39.12
N GLU A 2 30.16 4.11 38.76
CA GLU A 2 30.24 3.18 37.64
C GLU A 2 29.43 3.76 36.48
N ARG A 3 30.10 4.23 35.42
CA ARG A 3 29.46 4.72 34.22
C ARG A 3 29.05 3.50 33.39
N ARG A 4 27.78 3.18 33.41
CA ARG A 4 27.17 2.27 32.45
C ARG A 4 27.34 2.83 31.05
N GLN A 5 28.14 2.16 30.23
CA GLN A 5 28.23 2.42 28.80
C GLN A 5 26.88 1.99 28.18
N GLU A 6 26.09 2.96 27.78
CA GLU A 6 25.01 2.73 26.83
C GLU A 6 25.64 2.43 25.47
N GLN A 7 25.77 1.14 25.19
CA GLN A 7 26.12 0.68 23.84
C GLN A 7 25.01 1.13 22.88
N GLY A 8 25.38 2.07 22.02
CA GLY A 8 24.51 2.58 20.96
C GLY A 8 24.00 1.44 20.09
N ARG A 9 22.72 1.19 20.16
CA ARG A 9 21.99 0.28 19.29
C ARG A 9 22.05 0.86 17.88
N CYS A 10 22.72 0.19 16.94
CA CYS A 10 22.68 0.57 15.54
C CYS A 10 21.23 0.55 15.02
N PRO A 11 20.79 1.56 14.24
CA PRO A 11 19.42 1.62 13.73
C PRO A 11 19.07 0.55 12.68
N GLY A 12 19.89 -0.51 12.55
CA GLY A 12 19.71 -1.59 11.58
C GLY A 12 19.41 -2.97 12.17
N ASP A 13 19.38 -3.14 13.49
CA ASP A 13 19.04 -4.43 14.10
C ASP A 13 17.53 -4.67 14.07
N VAL A 14 17.08 -5.23 12.94
CA VAL A 14 15.69 -5.68 12.78
C VAL A 14 15.49 -6.94 13.63
N ASN A 15 14.78 -6.80 14.75
CA ASN A 15 14.42 -7.92 15.59
C ASN A 15 13.48 -8.86 14.82
N LEU A 16 13.89 -10.10 14.60
CA LEU A 16 13.12 -11.13 13.89
C LEU A 16 11.74 -11.39 14.52
N GLU A 17 11.57 -11.18 15.82
CA GLU A 17 10.27 -11.29 16.49
C GLU A 17 9.31 -10.15 16.10
N THR A 18 9.85 -8.98 15.78
CA THR A 18 9.05 -7.85 15.27
C THR A 18 8.66 -8.04 13.80
N VAL A 19 9.46 -8.78 13.02
CA VAL A 19 9.22 -9.01 11.58
C VAL A 19 8.20 -10.14 11.34
N ARG A 20 8.13 -11.16 12.22
CA ARG A 20 7.17 -12.26 12.09
C ARG A 20 5.71 -11.82 11.97
N PRO A 21 5.19 -10.90 12.81
CA PRO A 21 3.83 -10.40 12.63
C PRO A 21 3.61 -9.72 11.29
N TRP A 22 4.60 -8.95 10.81
CA TRP A 22 4.52 -8.26 9.53
C TRP A 22 4.38 -9.20 8.33
N THR A 23 5.10 -10.33 8.33
CA THR A 23 4.99 -11.31 7.25
C THR A 23 3.63 -12.01 7.25
N LEU A 24 3.07 -12.28 8.41
CA LEU A 24 1.73 -12.87 8.53
C LEU A 24 0.65 -11.89 8.04
N TRP A 25 0.75 -10.63 8.43
CA TRP A 25 -0.17 -9.59 7.96
C TRP A 25 -0.08 -9.36 6.46
N GLN A 26 1.14 -9.34 5.91
CA GLN A 26 1.32 -9.23 4.47
C GLN A 26 0.68 -10.42 3.73
N THR A 27 0.85 -11.63 4.22
CA THR A 27 0.25 -12.84 3.62
C THR A 27 -1.28 -12.77 3.66
N GLU A 28 -1.86 -12.31 4.75
CA GLU A 28 -3.31 -12.18 4.86
C GLU A 28 -3.87 -11.11 3.93
N VAL A 29 -3.23 -9.95 3.84
CA VAL A 29 -3.60 -8.89 2.91
C VAL A 29 -3.47 -9.38 1.46
N GLU A 30 -2.37 -10.08 1.11
CA GLU A 30 -2.18 -10.67 -0.21
C GLU A 30 -3.29 -11.66 -0.56
N ARG A 31 -3.68 -12.51 0.37
CA ARG A 31 -4.77 -13.46 0.20
C ARG A 31 -6.11 -12.76 -0.08
N ARG A 32 -6.44 -11.74 0.70
CA ARG A 32 -7.70 -10.97 0.55
C ARG A 32 -7.76 -10.23 -0.80
N ILE A 33 -6.69 -9.53 -1.16
CA ILE A 33 -6.58 -8.83 -2.44
C ILE A 33 -6.56 -9.84 -3.60
N GLY A 34 -5.80 -10.92 -3.43
CA GLY A 34 -5.66 -11.94 -4.45
C GLY A 34 -6.98 -12.61 -4.84
N ALA A 35 -7.91 -12.74 -3.89
CA ALA A 35 -9.23 -13.29 -4.15
C ALA A 35 -10.06 -12.42 -5.11
N GLN A 36 -9.79 -11.11 -5.18
CA GLN A 36 -10.49 -10.16 -6.06
C GLN A 36 -9.86 -10.07 -7.47
N CYS A 37 -8.75 -10.75 -7.70
CA CYS A 37 -8.02 -10.73 -8.98
C CYS A 37 -8.15 -12.07 -9.68
N ALA A 38 -8.91 -12.15 -10.76
CA ALA A 38 -9.16 -13.39 -11.50
C ALA A 38 -7.88 -13.99 -12.12
N ARG A 39 -6.97 -13.15 -12.61
CA ARG A 39 -5.74 -13.58 -13.29
C ARG A 39 -4.53 -13.53 -12.36
N ARG A 40 -3.74 -14.61 -12.34
CA ARG A 40 -2.51 -14.72 -11.53
C ARG A 40 -1.52 -13.56 -11.78
N ALA A 41 -1.34 -13.15 -13.04
CA ALA A 41 -0.45 -12.05 -13.39
C ALA A 41 -0.91 -10.70 -12.81
N ILE A 42 -2.23 -10.44 -12.80
CA ILE A 42 -2.81 -9.23 -12.20
C ILE A 42 -2.63 -9.27 -10.68
N ARG A 43 -2.90 -10.42 -10.05
CA ARG A 43 -2.70 -10.63 -8.61
C ARG A 43 -1.28 -10.34 -8.18
N TRP A 44 -0.30 -10.92 -8.90
CA TRP A 44 1.11 -10.68 -8.61
C TRP A 44 1.49 -9.21 -8.74
N ARG A 45 1.06 -8.53 -9.80
CA ARG A 45 1.36 -7.12 -10.03
C ARG A 45 0.66 -6.18 -9.05
N ALA A 46 -0.58 -6.48 -8.68
CA ALA A 46 -1.30 -5.72 -7.64
C ALA A 46 -0.54 -5.78 -6.32
N TRP A 47 -0.11 -6.98 -5.92
CA TRP A 47 0.70 -7.15 -4.71
C TRP A 47 2.07 -6.49 -4.82
N ALA A 48 2.75 -6.64 -5.95
CA ALA A 48 4.02 -5.98 -6.23
C ALA A 48 3.90 -4.44 -6.14
N SER A 49 2.80 -3.88 -6.64
CA SER A 49 2.51 -2.45 -6.52
C SER A 49 2.38 -2.01 -5.06
N ILE A 50 1.65 -2.76 -4.24
CA ILE A 50 1.49 -2.46 -2.81
C ILE A 50 2.85 -2.50 -2.10
N ARG A 51 3.66 -3.54 -2.33
CA ARG A 51 5.01 -3.61 -1.77
C ARG A 51 5.89 -2.45 -2.21
N GLY A 52 5.79 -2.04 -3.47
CA GLY A 52 6.47 -0.88 -3.99
C GLY A 52 6.04 0.42 -3.29
N TRP A 53 4.75 0.59 -3.01
CA TRP A 53 4.25 1.72 -2.24
C TRP A 53 4.77 1.75 -0.79
N LEU A 54 4.94 0.60 -0.18
CA LEU A 54 5.47 0.45 1.18
C LEU A 54 7.01 0.51 1.23
N SER A 55 7.69 0.41 0.08
CA SER A 55 9.15 0.47 -0.01
C SER A 55 9.68 1.90 0.21
N PRO A 56 10.95 2.08 0.59
CA PRO A 56 11.55 3.38 0.85
C PRO A 56 11.94 4.16 -0.41
N VAL A 57 11.32 3.90 -1.56
CA VAL A 57 11.61 4.66 -2.79
C VAL A 57 11.16 6.10 -2.67
N GLU A 58 12.00 7.00 -3.17
CA GLU A 58 11.82 8.45 -3.06
C GLU A 58 10.56 8.94 -3.79
N ARG A 59 10.31 8.44 -5.00
CA ARG A 59 9.15 8.80 -5.79
C ARG A 59 8.28 7.59 -6.08
N LYS A 60 7.01 7.63 -5.72
CA LYS A 60 6.04 6.54 -5.93
C LYS A 60 5.42 6.61 -7.34
N ASN A 61 6.24 6.69 -8.38
CA ASN A 61 5.79 6.67 -9.77
C ASN A 61 5.92 5.28 -10.41
N GLY A 62 5.27 5.08 -11.55
CA GLY A 62 5.24 3.78 -12.22
C GLY A 62 6.62 3.22 -12.56
N TRP A 63 7.61 4.07 -12.90
CA TRP A 63 8.97 3.64 -13.21
C TRP A 63 9.70 3.10 -11.99
N GLN A 64 9.65 3.83 -10.87
CA GLN A 64 10.32 3.39 -9.65
C GLN A 64 9.64 2.17 -9.02
N LEU A 65 8.31 2.11 -9.07
CA LEU A 65 7.58 0.93 -8.62
C LEU A 65 7.91 -0.31 -9.46
N ALA A 66 8.04 -0.15 -10.78
CA ALA A 66 8.47 -1.21 -11.68
C ALA A 66 9.90 -1.68 -11.36
N ALA A 67 10.83 -0.75 -11.18
CA ALA A 67 12.23 -1.05 -10.86
C ALA A 67 12.37 -1.83 -9.54
N VAL A 68 11.64 -1.45 -8.49
CA VAL A 68 11.63 -2.18 -7.20
C VAL A 68 11.14 -3.62 -7.37
N ASN A 69 10.24 -3.86 -8.31
CA ASN A 69 9.69 -5.18 -8.60
C ASN A 69 10.50 -5.98 -9.64
N GLY A 70 11.65 -5.45 -10.08
CA GLY A 70 12.49 -6.08 -11.09
C GLY A 70 11.92 -6.01 -12.52
N GLU A 71 10.91 -5.16 -12.76
CA GLU A 71 10.36 -4.91 -14.08
C GLU A 71 11.17 -3.81 -14.79
N THR A 72 11.46 -4.00 -16.08
CA THR A 72 12.22 -3.03 -16.88
C THR A 72 11.38 -1.86 -17.38
N THR A 73 10.06 -1.98 -17.32
CA THR A 73 9.12 -0.97 -17.82
C THR A 73 7.94 -0.79 -16.86
N PRO A 74 7.33 0.40 -16.81
CA PRO A 74 6.19 0.68 -15.93
C PRO A 74 4.87 0.08 -16.42
N TYR A 75 4.83 -0.52 -17.61
CA TYR A 75 3.57 -0.96 -18.23
C TYR A 75 2.80 -1.97 -17.39
N GLY A 76 3.49 -2.86 -16.67
CA GLY A 76 2.84 -3.82 -15.76
C GLY A 76 2.05 -3.13 -14.66
N VAL A 77 2.67 -2.17 -13.99
CA VAL A 77 2.05 -1.37 -12.91
C VAL A 77 0.91 -0.52 -13.47
N GLN A 78 1.15 0.18 -14.59
CA GLN A 78 0.13 1.02 -15.23
C GLN A 78 -1.08 0.21 -15.72
N HIS A 79 -0.84 -1.01 -16.23
CA HIS A 79 -1.93 -1.91 -16.65
C HIS A 79 -2.84 -2.28 -15.48
N VAL A 80 -2.26 -2.62 -14.32
CA VAL A 80 -3.07 -2.97 -13.12
C VAL A 80 -3.94 -1.80 -12.70
N LEU A 81 -3.39 -0.58 -12.69
CA LEU A 81 -4.10 0.60 -12.21
C LEU A 81 -5.14 1.15 -13.19
N GLY A 82 -4.91 0.99 -14.51
CA GLY A 82 -5.73 1.67 -15.51
C GLY A 82 -6.51 0.78 -16.46
N ARG A 83 -6.15 -0.51 -16.63
CA ARG A 83 -6.73 -1.36 -17.67
C ARG A 83 -7.10 -2.78 -17.22
N ALA A 84 -6.56 -3.24 -16.10
CA ALA A 84 -6.87 -4.57 -15.61
C ALA A 84 -8.31 -4.65 -15.12
N LEU A 85 -8.96 -5.75 -15.43
CA LEU A 85 -10.31 -6.03 -14.94
C LEU A 85 -10.19 -6.55 -13.50
N TRP A 86 -10.57 -5.72 -12.56
CA TRP A 86 -10.75 -6.04 -11.15
C TRP A 86 -11.86 -5.18 -10.57
N ASP A 87 -12.56 -5.70 -9.60
CA ASP A 87 -13.69 -5.02 -8.96
C ASP A 87 -13.17 -4.17 -7.79
N ALA A 88 -13.21 -2.85 -7.96
CA ALA A 88 -12.75 -1.90 -6.95
C ALA A 88 -13.63 -1.91 -5.70
N ASP A 89 -14.92 -2.10 -5.87
CA ASP A 89 -15.86 -2.15 -4.76
C ASP A 89 -15.68 -3.44 -3.96
N ALA A 90 -15.55 -4.57 -4.63
CA ALA A 90 -15.26 -5.85 -3.99
C ALA A 90 -13.91 -5.82 -3.25
N LEU A 91 -12.89 -5.16 -3.81
CA LEU A 91 -11.60 -4.99 -3.15
C LEU A 91 -11.70 -4.11 -1.89
N ARG A 92 -12.43 -3.00 -1.97
CA ARG A 92 -12.71 -2.14 -0.81
C ARG A 92 -13.46 -2.91 0.27
N ASP A 93 -14.49 -3.66 -0.11
CA ASP A 93 -15.31 -4.41 0.82
C ASP A 93 -14.54 -5.59 1.46
N ALA A 94 -13.60 -6.20 0.74
CA ALA A 94 -12.67 -7.18 1.29
C ALA A 94 -11.66 -6.57 2.27
N GLY A 95 -11.26 -5.31 2.05
CA GLY A 95 -10.33 -4.59 2.93
C GLY A 95 -10.97 -4.06 4.21
N ARG A 96 -12.27 -3.71 4.16
CA ARG A 96 -12.98 -3.12 5.30
C ARG A 96 -12.95 -3.98 6.57
N PRO A 97 -13.27 -5.30 6.54
CA PRO A 97 -13.17 -6.15 7.73
C PRO A 97 -11.76 -6.19 8.30
N TYR A 98 -10.72 -6.20 7.45
CA TYR A 98 -9.34 -6.16 7.89
C TYR A 98 -9.02 -4.89 8.68
N VAL A 99 -9.46 -3.73 8.20
CA VAL A 99 -9.27 -2.45 8.91
C VAL A 99 -10.02 -2.43 10.23
N VAL A 100 -11.26 -2.89 10.26
CA VAL A 100 -12.08 -2.95 11.50
C VAL A 100 -11.45 -3.91 12.51
N GLU A 101 -10.96 -5.06 12.07
CA GLU A 101 -10.35 -6.08 12.93
C GLU A 101 -9.05 -5.58 13.59
N HIS A 102 -8.22 -4.81 12.87
CA HIS A 102 -6.89 -4.42 13.35
C HIS A 102 -6.80 -2.97 13.88
N LEU A 103 -7.69 -2.10 13.43
CA LEU A 103 -7.69 -0.68 13.79
C LEU A 103 -9.01 -0.23 14.42
N GLY A 104 -10.02 -1.10 14.49
CA GLY A 104 -11.29 -0.79 15.10
C GLY A 104 -11.18 -0.71 16.63
N ALA A 105 -11.80 0.31 17.20
CA ALA A 105 -11.98 0.45 18.64
C ALA A 105 -13.41 0.88 18.93
N PRO A 106 -14.01 0.49 20.08
CA PRO A 106 -15.39 0.88 20.43
C PRO A 106 -15.60 2.40 20.42
N GLU A 107 -14.54 3.15 20.78
CA GLU A 107 -14.54 4.62 20.85
C GLU A 107 -14.00 5.28 19.57
N ALA A 108 -13.79 4.50 18.51
CA ALA A 108 -13.25 5.04 17.28
C ALA A 108 -14.21 6.03 16.61
N VAL A 109 -13.68 7.20 16.26
CA VAL A 109 -14.43 8.24 15.53
C VAL A 109 -13.97 8.24 14.08
N ARG A 110 -14.95 8.15 13.16
CA ARG A 110 -14.67 8.32 11.73
C ARG A 110 -14.67 9.79 11.38
N VAL A 111 -13.50 10.30 11.01
CA VAL A 111 -13.36 11.66 10.48
C VAL A 111 -13.47 11.59 8.95
N VAL A 112 -14.34 12.41 8.39
CA VAL A 112 -14.47 12.60 6.93
C VAL A 112 -14.15 14.06 6.65
N ASP A 113 -13.15 14.28 5.81
CA ASP A 113 -12.72 15.61 5.40
C ASP A 113 -12.70 15.71 3.87
N GLU A 114 -13.10 16.87 3.35
CA GLU A 114 -12.98 17.17 1.92
C GLU A 114 -11.66 17.88 1.65
N THR A 115 -10.78 17.21 0.92
CA THR A 115 -9.50 17.79 0.52
C THR A 115 -9.57 18.31 -0.91
N GLY A 116 -9.61 19.63 -1.07
CA GLY A 116 -9.56 20.30 -2.36
C GLY A 116 -8.13 20.44 -2.88
N PHE A 117 -7.81 19.88 -4.03
CA PHE A 117 -6.54 20.14 -4.72
C PHE A 117 -6.74 21.13 -5.87
N ARG A 118 -5.99 22.24 -5.86
CA ARG A 118 -5.94 23.14 -7.02
C ARG A 118 -5.17 22.46 -8.16
N LYS A 119 -5.88 22.06 -9.20
CA LYS A 119 -5.28 21.53 -10.42
C LYS A 119 -5.10 22.63 -11.46
N LYS A 120 -3.96 22.63 -12.13
CA LYS A 120 -3.74 23.40 -13.36
C LYS A 120 -4.31 22.60 -14.53
N GLY A 121 -5.23 23.16 -15.29
CA GLY A 121 -5.82 22.56 -16.48
C GLY A 121 -7.34 22.67 -16.50
N GLN A 122 -7.89 22.68 -17.71
CA GLN A 122 -9.33 22.89 -17.94
C GLN A 122 -10.11 21.59 -18.15
N GLN A 123 -9.40 20.44 -18.23
CA GLN A 123 -10.00 19.15 -18.53
C GLN A 123 -9.68 18.13 -17.43
N SER A 124 -10.33 18.24 -16.31
CA SER A 124 -10.27 17.21 -15.25
C SER A 124 -11.70 16.83 -14.89
N ALA A 125 -12.00 15.52 -14.95
CA ALA A 125 -13.26 14.98 -14.48
C ALA A 125 -13.39 15.19 -12.96
N GLY A 126 -14.57 15.51 -12.47
CA GLY A 126 -14.83 15.66 -11.03
C GLY A 126 -14.28 16.96 -10.39
N VAL A 127 -14.00 17.98 -11.18
CA VAL A 127 -13.55 19.30 -10.65
C VAL A 127 -14.74 20.24 -10.54
N ALA A 128 -15.07 20.65 -9.32
CA ALA A 128 -15.96 21.78 -9.10
C ALA A 128 -15.17 23.09 -9.36
N ARG A 129 -15.76 24.03 -10.09
CA ARG A 129 -15.23 25.40 -10.21
C ARG A 129 -15.58 26.15 -8.94
N PRO A 130 -14.64 26.92 -8.37
CA PRO A 130 -14.94 27.80 -7.25
C PRO A 130 -15.91 28.90 -7.66
#